data_7302522d3482949f3e698a7814931343
#
_entry.id   7302522d3482949f3e698a7814931343
#
_cell.length_a   1.000
_cell.length_b   1.000
_cell.length_c   1.000
_cell.angle_alpha   90.00
_cell.angle_beta   90.00
_cell.angle_gamma   90.00
#
_symmetry.space_group_name_H-M   'P 1'
#
loop_
_entity.id
_entity.type
_entity.pdbx_description
1 polymer ?
#
loop_
_entity_poly.entity_id
_entity_poly.type
_entity_poly.pdbx_seq_one_letter_code
_entity_poly.pdbx_strand_id
1 'polypeptide(L)'
;MYNPKKEIFDILKELGYGVAQTQPTEFNELPFINFEVTNNVPSYNLDNEISYQDIDIKVDIWANTSTETSRILNEVEYKMRQNLYKMTYCADVPNISNIFHTTAHFSLLIGG
;
A
#
# COMPACT_ATOMS: atom_id res chain seq x y z
N MET A 1 15.73 12.90 -2.81
CA MET A 1 14.31 12.54 -2.82
C MET A 1 14.11 11.25 -2.04
N TYR A 2 13.12 11.21 -1.16
CA TYR A 2 12.85 10.04 -0.34
C TYR A 2 12.24 8.90 -1.17
N ASN A 3 12.72 7.66 -0.96
CA ASN A 3 12.15 6.47 -1.60
C ASN A 3 11.36 5.66 -0.56
N PRO A 4 10.03 5.56 -0.69
CA PRO A 4 9.18 4.94 0.33
C PRO A 4 9.15 3.41 0.31
N LYS A 5 9.73 2.75 -0.69
CA LYS A 5 9.55 1.30 -0.91
C LYS A 5 9.94 0.46 0.30
N LYS A 6 11.11 0.73 0.88
CA LYS A 6 11.58 -0.03 2.05
C LYS A 6 10.71 0.20 3.27
N GLU A 7 10.31 1.45 3.51
CA GLU A 7 9.44 1.79 4.63
C GLU A 7 8.09 1.07 4.52
N ILE A 8 7.47 1.12 3.34
CA ILE A 8 6.18 0.44 3.12
C ILE A 8 6.32 -1.07 3.31
N PHE A 9 7.36 -1.66 2.77
CA PHE A 9 7.62 -3.09 2.94
C PHE A 9 7.73 -3.43 4.44
N ASP A 10 8.51 -2.66 5.20
CA ASP A 10 8.71 -2.90 6.63
C ASP A 10 7.41 -2.73 7.43
N ILE A 11 6.62 -1.70 7.10
CA ILE A 11 5.32 -1.45 7.75
C ILE A 11 4.39 -2.65 7.54
N LEU A 12 4.24 -3.12 6.30
CA LEU A 12 3.33 -4.20 5.96
C LEU A 12 3.83 -5.55 6.50
N LYS A 13 5.14 -5.76 6.51
CA LYS A 13 5.74 -7.00 7.00
C LYS A 13 5.48 -7.23 8.48
N GLU A 14 5.33 -6.17 9.27
CA GLU A 14 5.02 -6.26 10.70
C GLU A 14 3.67 -6.94 10.96
N LEU A 15 2.77 -6.97 9.98
CA LEU A 15 1.47 -7.62 10.12
C LEU A 15 1.56 -9.16 10.08
N GLY A 16 2.69 -9.72 9.65
CA GLY A 16 2.93 -11.16 9.66
C GLY A 16 2.49 -11.91 8.41
N TYR A 17 2.02 -11.21 7.37
CA TYR A 17 1.62 -11.82 6.09
C TYR A 17 2.76 -11.80 5.08
N GLY A 18 2.61 -12.54 3.98
CA GLY A 18 3.51 -12.43 2.84
C GLY A 18 3.36 -11.06 2.19
N VAL A 19 4.47 -10.41 1.88
CA VAL A 19 4.49 -9.06 1.29
C VAL A 19 5.47 -9.02 0.11
N ALA A 20 5.06 -8.39 -0.99
CA ALA A 20 5.92 -8.14 -2.15
C ALA A 20 5.62 -6.78 -2.77
N GLN A 21 6.53 -6.27 -3.59
CA GLN A 21 6.37 -4.97 -4.27
C GLN A 21 5.52 -5.03 -5.53
N THR A 22 5.27 -6.22 -6.07
CA THR A 22 4.49 -6.38 -7.28
C THR A 22 3.50 -7.51 -7.11
N GLN A 23 2.44 -7.51 -7.92
CA GLN A 23 1.47 -8.59 -7.91
C GLN A 23 2.18 -9.91 -8.27
N PRO A 24 2.04 -10.95 -7.44
CA PRO A 24 2.66 -12.25 -7.74
C PRO A 24 1.95 -12.93 -8.92
N THR A 25 2.69 -13.74 -9.65
CA THR A 25 2.14 -14.54 -10.75
C THR A 25 1.39 -15.77 -10.22
N GLU A 26 1.75 -16.22 -9.01
CA GLU A 26 1.13 -17.36 -8.35
C GLU A 26 0.90 -17.04 -6.87
N PHE A 27 -0.23 -17.53 -6.33
CA PHE A 27 -0.56 -17.37 -4.94
C PHE A 27 -0.34 -18.71 -4.21
N ASN A 28 0.89 -18.93 -3.76
CA ASN A 28 1.26 -20.15 -3.02
C ASN A 28 0.77 -20.12 -1.58
N GLU A 29 0.66 -18.92 -1.02
CA GLU A 29 0.18 -18.72 0.34
C GLU A 29 -0.80 -17.54 0.38
N LEU A 30 -1.92 -17.74 1.08
CA LEU A 30 -2.86 -16.68 1.37
C LEU A 30 -3.07 -16.62 2.89
N PRO A 31 -3.24 -15.45 3.49
CA PRO A 31 -3.33 -14.14 2.83
C PRO A 31 -1.99 -13.60 2.36
N PHE A 32 -2.04 -12.72 1.37
CA PHE A 32 -0.87 -12.12 0.77
C PHE A 32 -1.13 -10.64 0.46
N ILE A 33 -0.09 -9.82 0.60
CA ILE A 33 -0.17 -8.37 0.33
C ILE A 33 0.90 -8.00 -0.68
N ASN A 34 0.52 -7.24 -1.71
CA ASN A 34 1.50 -6.59 -2.58
C ASN A 34 1.23 -5.09 -2.60
N PHE A 35 2.26 -4.32 -2.92
CA PHE A 35 2.14 -2.87 -3.00
C PHE A 35 2.93 -2.31 -4.16
N GLU A 36 2.52 -1.12 -4.62
CA GLU A 36 3.21 -0.37 -5.66
C GLU A 36 3.25 1.11 -5.26
N VAL A 37 4.35 1.77 -5.60
CA VAL A 37 4.41 3.23 -5.56
C VAL A 37 3.85 3.73 -6.87
N THR A 38 2.64 4.29 -6.85
CA THR A 38 1.96 4.72 -8.07
C THR A 38 2.28 6.15 -8.45
N ASN A 39 2.73 6.96 -7.49
CA ASN A 39 3.15 8.33 -7.71
C ASN A 39 4.21 8.71 -6.69
N ASN A 40 5.27 9.40 -7.13
CA ASN A 40 6.34 9.86 -6.27
C ASN A 40 6.95 11.11 -6.92
N VAL A 41 6.36 12.26 -6.64
CA VAL A 41 6.67 13.50 -7.35
C VAL A 41 7.12 14.58 -6.37
N PRO A 42 8.32 15.12 -6.56
CA PRO A 42 8.77 16.29 -5.79
C PRO A 42 8.17 17.57 -6.34
N SER A 43 7.92 18.53 -5.46
CA SER A 43 7.61 19.91 -5.82
C SER A 43 8.79 20.79 -5.47
N TYR A 44 9.15 21.68 -6.39
CA TYR A 44 10.32 22.52 -6.24
C TYR A 44 9.93 23.96 -5.88
N ASN A 45 10.76 24.60 -5.06
CA ASN A 45 10.62 26.02 -4.77
C ASN A 45 11.36 26.86 -5.83
N LEU A 46 11.38 28.17 -5.65
CA LEU A 46 12.01 29.10 -6.60
C LEU A 46 13.54 28.93 -6.71
N ASP A 47 14.16 28.31 -5.71
CA ASP A 47 15.60 28.03 -5.68
C ASP A 47 15.94 26.65 -6.23
N ASN A 48 14.97 25.98 -6.86
CA ASN A 48 15.08 24.59 -7.36
C ASN A 48 15.39 23.56 -6.29
N GLU A 49 15.01 23.85 -5.05
CA GLU A 49 15.08 22.89 -3.95
C GLU A 49 13.74 22.21 -3.77
N ILE A 50 13.74 20.95 -3.29
CA ILE A 50 12.52 20.23 -3.05
C ILE A 50 11.81 20.84 -1.83
N SER A 51 10.60 21.40 -2.05
CA SER A 51 9.80 21.97 -0.97
C SER A 51 8.91 20.92 -0.32
N TYR A 52 8.37 19.99 -1.10
CA TYR A 52 7.64 18.83 -0.59
C TYR A 52 7.62 17.72 -1.63
N GLN A 53 7.22 16.54 -1.21
CA GLN A 53 7.16 15.34 -2.05
C GLN A 53 5.81 14.68 -1.85
N ASP A 54 5.15 14.38 -2.95
CA ASP A 54 3.82 13.74 -2.97
C ASP A 54 3.99 12.27 -3.34
N ILE A 55 3.54 11.38 -2.43
CA ILE A 55 3.70 9.94 -2.59
C ILE A 55 2.33 9.29 -2.55
N ASP A 56 2.03 8.48 -3.56
CA ASP A 56 0.83 7.63 -3.59
C ASP A 56 1.24 6.17 -3.66
N ILE A 57 0.58 5.35 -2.83
CA ILE A 57 0.84 3.93 -2.70
C ILE A 57 -0.46 3.17 -2.97
N LYS A 58 -0.37 2.12 -3.77
CA LYS A 58 -1.46 1.17 -3.95
C LYS A 58 -1.12 -0.12 -3.20
N VAL A 59 -2.04 -0.61 -2.38
CA VAL A 59 -1.89 -1.86 -1.64
C VAL A 59 -2.98 -2.81 -2.07
N ASP A 60 -2.60 -4.01 -2.48
CA ASP A 60 -3.52 -5.09 -2.85
C ASP A 60 -3.47 -6.18 -1.80
N ILE A 61 -4.64 -6.62 -1.35
CA ILE A 61 -4.80 -7.65 -0.32
C ILE A 61 -5.52 -8.84 -0.95
N TRP A 62 -4.94 -10.02 -0.80
CA TRP A 62 -5.43 -11.27 -1.38
C TRP A 62 -5.68 -12.27 -0.26
N ALA A 63 -6.85 -12.88 -0.22
CA ALA A 63 -7.21 -13.82 0.84
C ALA A 63 -8.24 -14.84 0.36
N ASN A 64 -8.53 -15.82 1.22
CA ASN A 64 -9.47 -16.90 0.92
C ASN A 64 -10.94 -16.51 1.14
N THR A 65 -11.19 -15.45 1.91
CA THR A 65 -12.55 -14.99 2.22
C THR A 65 -12.63 -13.46 2.20
N SER A 66 -13.84 -12.97 1.95
CA SER A 66 -14.12 -11.52 2.00
C SER A 66 -13.93 -10.96 3.42
N THR A 67 -14.29 -11.72 4.44
CA THR A 67 -14.10 -11.33 5.84
C THR A 67 -12.62 -11.13 6.15
N GLU A 68 -11.78 -12.02 5.64
CA GLU A 68 -10.33 -11.94 5.85
C GLU A 68 -9.72 -10.72 5.16
N THR A 69 -10.11 -10.42 3.91
CA THR A 69 -9.62 -9.21 3.22
C THR A 69 -10.01 -7.94 3.97
N SER A 70 -11.23 -7.89 4.50
CA SER A 70 -11.72 -6.74 5.27
C SER A 70 -10.95 -6.57 6.57
N ARG A 71 -10.67 -7.66 7.27
CA ARG A 71 -9.89 -7.63 8.51
C ARG A 71 -8.47 -7.12 8.25
N ILE A 72 -7.83 -7.66 7.21
CA ILE A 72 -6.47 -7.26 6.85
C ILE A 72 -6.43 -5.80 6.38
N LEU A 73 -7.44 -5.37 5.64
CA LEU A 73 -7.55 -3.97 5.22
C LEU A 73 -7.55 -3.02 6.42
N ASN A 74 -8.30 -3.35 7.48
CA ASN A 74 -8.33 -2.55 8.70
C ASN A 74 -6.95 -2.51 9.36
N GLU A 75 -6.23 -3.63 9.40
CA GLU A 75 -4.88 -3.70 9.95
C GLU A 75 -3.90 -2.85 9.12
N VAL A 76 -3.98 -2.94 7.79
CA VAL A 76 -3.14 -2.16 6.87
C VAL A 76 -3.42 -0.67 7.05
N GLU A 77 -4.70 -0.27 7.05
CA GLU A 77 -5.08 1.14 7.22
C GLU A 77 -4.53 1.69 8.54
N TYR A 78 -4.67 0.95 9.62
CA TYR A 78 -4.18 1.38 10.93
C TYR A 78 -2.67 1.62 10.92
N LYS A 79 -1.90 0.67 10.37
CA LYS A 79 -0.44 0.78 10.29
C LYS A 79 0.00 1.92 9.38
N MET A 80 -0.65 2.07 8.23
CA MET A 80 -0.32 3.15 7.29
C MET A 80 -0.61 4.51 7.92
N ARG A 81 -1.74 4.65 8.61
CA ARG A 81 -2.13 5.89 9.29
C ARG A 81 -1.16 6.25 10.42
N GLN A 82 -0.65 5.25 11.16
CA GLN A 82 0.38 5.49 12.18
C GLN A 82 1.66 6.07 11.58
N ASN A 83 1.90 5.83 10.30
CA ASN A 83 3.05 6.33 9.56
C ASN A 83 2.69 7.52 8.66
N LEU A 84 1.57 8.18 8.96
CA LEU A 84 1.08 9.42 8.34
C LEU A 84 0.57 9.25 6.91
N TYR A 85 0.39 8.03 6.43
CA TYR A 85 -0.30 7.76 5.17
C TYR A 85 -1.80 7.79 5.39
N LYS A 86 -2.51 8.44 4.48
CA LYS A 86 -3.97 8.53 4.54
C LYS A 86 -4.59 7.72 3.41
N MET A 87 -5.58 6.92 3.73
CA MET A 87 -6.34 6.19 2.71
C MET A 87 -7.17 7.17 1.89
N THR A 88 -7.01 7.13 0.57
CA THR A 88 -7.75 7.98 -0.35
C THR A 88 -8.84 7.20 -1.10
N TYR A 89 -8.72 5.87 -1.15
CA TYR A 89 -9.65 5.02 -1.89
C TYR A 89 -9.48 3.58 -1.44
N CYS A 90 -10.57 2.83 -1.39
CA CYS A 90 -10.52 1.37 -1.27
C CYS A 90 -11.74 0.75 -1.95
N ALA A 91 -11.57 -0.44 -2.49
CA ALA A 91 -12.65 -1.18 -3.13
C ALA A 91 -12.33 -2.67 -3.20
N ASP A 92 -13.39 -3.47 -3.19
CA ASP A 92 -13.26 -4.88 -3.53
C ASP A 92 -13.16 -5.02 -5.04
N VAL A 93 -12.24 -5.87 -5.49
CA VAL A 93 -12.03 -6.16 -6.91
C VAL A 93 -12.71 -7.49 -7.21
N PRO A 94 -13.41 -7.64 -8.34
CA PRO A 94 -14.00 -8.91 -8.70
C PRO A 94 -12.98 -10.04 -8.68
N ASN A 95 -13.31 -11.13 -7.95
CA ASN A 95 -12.40 -12.25 -7.81
C ASN A 95 -12.45 -13.17 -9.01
N ILE A 96 -11.28 -13.81 -9.23
CA ILE A 96 -11.14 -14.90 -10.18
C ILE A 96 -10.90 -16.15 -9.34
N SER A 97 -11.67 -17.21 -9.58
CA SER A 97 -11.65 -18.43 -8.75
C SER A 97 -12.09 -18.11 -7.31
N ASN A 98 -11.47 -18.70 -6.31
CA ASN A 98 -11.84 -18.55 -4.91
C ASN A 98 -10.92 -17.59 -4.14
N ILE A 99 -10.28 -16.66 -4.86
CA ILE A 99 -9.37 -15.69 -4.26
C ILE A 99 -10.08 -14.34 -4.20
N PHE A 100 -10.18 -13.78 -3.01
CA PHE A 100 -10.77 -12.46 -2.78
C PHE A 100 -9.68 -11.40 -2.81
N HIS A 101 -9.98 -10.27 -3.43
CA HIS A 101 -9.02 -9.19 -3.66
C HIS A 101 -9.63 -7.85 -3.25
N THR A 102 -8.92 -7.12 -2.42
CA THR A 102 -9.28 -5.76 -2.04
C THR A 102 -8.08 -4.85 -2.37
N THR A 103 -8.35 -3.70 -2.97
CA THR A 103 -7.32 -2.71 -3.27
C THR A 103 -7.56 -1.46 -2.42
N ALA A 104 -6.47 -0.84 -1.98
CA ALA A 104 -6.52 0.40 -1.21
C ALA A 104 -5.43 1.35 -1.70
N HIS A 105 -5.76 2.64 -1.76
CA HIS A 105 -4.82 3.68 -2.15
C HIS A 105 -4.54 4.57 -0.94
N PHE A 106 -3.27 4.91 -0.75
CA PHE A 106 -2.80 5.75 0.34
C PHE A 106 -1.96 6.89 -0.20
N SER A 107 -1.98 8.01 0.50
CA SER A 107 -1.22 9.20 0.11
C SER A 107 -0.44 9.75 1.30
N LEU A 108 0.75 10.25 1.04
CA LEU A 108 1.60 10.93 2.01
C LEU A 108 2.21 12.16 1.36
N LEU A 109 2.14 13.29 2.06
CA LEU A 109 2.82 14.51 1.67
C LEU A 109 3.96 14.76 2.65
N ILE A 110 5.20 14.74 2.16
CA ILE A 110 6.38 14.99 2.98
C ILE A 110 6.81 16.44 2.76
N GLY A 111 6.88 17.21 3.86
CA GLY A 111 7.46 18.55 3.82
C GLY A 111 8.96 18.52 3.62
N GLY A 112 9.45 19.38 2.76
CA GLY A 112 10.89 19.51 2.48
C GLY A 112 11.60 20.42 3.44
#